data_f61a1c63f7bf65c3400eb1e68a465391
#
_entry.id   f61a1c63f7bf65c3400eb1e68a465391
#
_cell.length_a   1.000
_cell.length_b   1.000
_cell.length_c   1.000
_cell.angle_alpha   90.00
_cell.angle_beta   90.00
_cell.angle_gamma   90.00
#
_symmetry.space_group_name_H-M   'P 1'
#
loop_
_entity.id
_entity.type
_entity.pdbx_description
1 polymer ?
#
loop_
_entity_poly.entity_id
_entity_poly.type
_entity_poly.pdbx_seq_one_letter_code
_entity_poly.pdbx_strand_id
1 'polypeptide(L)'
;SFEGSDGATRFEYAPEASMPISLSLPLDCSWQADAPGAFLDGLLPDNDSEREAMRLWFGAASADPLDLLVATDATGGLCFTSVPEPGEIASQAREFAREKDIAIKVYRLGRGWTTWQSDDRRSRFALAGSQGKFALERFDDRWTWPNAKHPSTHIVKPPHERFCGTPLVEDATMYLAAACGLDVARSFVRSFGEDQAYVVERFDREVCADGQVLRIHVEDFTQALGISRHAKYSVAAADAFALLKGLSNGRSLVREWAKQLVFNTLVGNCDAHGKNYSLFLRPDGSVDLCPLYDALCTRVWQETSDLLAMPINSKKRASEL
;
A
#
# COMPACT_ATOMS: atom_id res chain seq x y z
N SER A 1 14.66 15.92 -4.79
CA SER A 1 15.17 14.79 -5.61
C SER A 1 15.70 13.66 -4.74
N PHE A 2 15.64 12.43 -5.25
CA PHE A 2 16.31 11.27 -4.66
C PHE A 2 17.51 10.89 -5.55
N GLU A 3 18.62 10.52 -4.92
CA GLU A 3 19.86 10.11 -5.60
C GLU A 3 20.47 8.90 -4.89
N GLY A 4 20.90 7.90 -5.67
CA GLY A 4 21.67 6.76 -5.17
C GLY A 4 23.16 7.08 -5.17
N SER A 5 23.84 6.85 -4.05
CA SER A 5 25.29 7.02 -3.93
C SER A 5 25.86 6.00 -2.96
N ASP A 6 26.79 5.14 -3.43
CA ASP A 6 27.54 4.18 -2.61
C ASP A 6 26.69 3.32 -1.66
N GLY A 7 25.52 2.86 -2.13
CA GLY A 7 24.58 2.05 -1.36
C GLY A 7 23.70 2.82 -0.38
N ALA A 8 23.73 4.15 -0.40
CA ALA A 8 22.84 5.02 0.37
C ALA A 8 21.92 5.83 -0.57
N THR A 9 20.72 6.10 -0.11
CA THR A 9 19.78 7.00 -0.80
C THR A 9 19.87 8.38 -0.17
N ARG A 10 20.25 9.38 -0.94
CA ARG A 10 20.18 10.78 -0.56
C ARG A 10 18.86 11.39 -1.00
N PHE A 11 18.37 12.34 -0.25
CA PHE A 11 17.14 13.08 -0.58
C PHE A 11 17.32 14.57 -0.33
N GLU A 12 16.79 15.38 -1.23
CA GLU A 12 16.78 16.84 -1.10
C GLU A 12 15.44 17.38 -1.57
N TYR A 13 14.85 18.28 -0.80
CA TYR A 13 13.68 19.04 -1.21
C TYR A 13 14.06 20.14 -2.21
N ALA A 14 13.16 20.41 -3.16
CA ALA A 14 13.26 21.62 -3.95
C ALA A 14 12.97 22.86 -3.07
N PRO A 15 13.57 24.02 -3.36
CA PRO A 15 13.40 25.23 -2.54
C PRO A 15 11.94 25.67 -2.36
N GLU A 16 11.09 25.36 -3.34
CA GLU A 16 9.66 25.67 -3.35
C GLU A 16 8.79 24.62 -2.65
N ALA A 17 9.37 23.56 -2.13
CA ALA A 17 8.62 22.52 -1.43
C ALA A 17 7.91 23.09 -0.19
N SER A 18 6.59 22.97 -0.16
CA SER A 18 5.73 23.54 0.88
C SER A 18 5.18 22.51 1.87
N MET A 19 5.33 21.21 1.56
CA MET A 19 4.91 20.11 2.43
C MET A 19 5.94 18.98 2.40
N PRO A 20 6.11 18.25 3.50
CA PRO A 20 6.96 17.07 3.51
C PRO A 20 6.30 15.91 2.73
N ILE A 21 7.12 15.08 2.10
CA ILE A 21 6.65 13.84 1.47
C ILE A 21 6.47 12.70 2.47
N SER A 22 6.98 12.85 3.67
CA SER A 22 6.85 11.90 4.78
C SER A 22 7.09 12.62 6.10
N LEU A 23 6.44 12.15 7.16
CA LEU A 23 6.70 12.62 8.52
C LEU A 23 8.12 12.28 8.99
N SER A 24 8.72 11.22 8.43
CA SER A 24 10.13 10.88 8.67
C SER A 24 11.12 11.71 7.87
N LEU A 25 10.63 12.53 6.92
CA LEU A 25 11.43 13.40 6.06
C LEU A 25 10.91 14.86 6.16
N PRO A 26 11.03 15.52 7.33
CA PRO A 26 10.53 16.88 7.52
C PRO A 26 11.27 17.91 6.65
N LEU A 27 10.64 19.05 6.36
CA LEU A 27 11.19 20.10 5.49
C LEU A 27 12.50 20.74 6.01
N ASP A 28 12.75 20.67 7.31
CA ASP A 28 13.99 21.20 7.94
C ASP A 28 15.20 20.25 7.77
N CYS A 29 15.02 19.15 7.01
CA CYS A 29 16.06 18.16 6.73
C CYS A 29 16.62 17.43 7.98
N SER A 30 15.87 17.38 9.08
CA SER A 30 16.26 16.75 10.33
C SER A 30 15.84 15.27 10.39
N TRP A 31 16.34 14.43 9.48
CA TRP A 31 16.03 13.00 9.45
C TRP A 31 17.27 12.11 9.61
N GLN A 32 17.02 10.83 9.92
CA GLN A 32 18.06 9.80 9.96
C GLN A 32 18.57 9.50 8.55
N ALA A 33 19.84 9.20 8.40
CA ALA A 33 20.48 9.01 7.10
C ALA A 33 19.85 7.92 6.22
N ASP A 34 19.23 6.92 6.81
CA ASP A 34 18.55 5.80 6.14
C ASP A 34 17.06 6.05 5.86
N ALA A 35 16.47 7.10 6.42
CA ALA A 35 15.03 7.40 6.26
C ALA A 35 14.61 7.59 4.78
N PRO A 36 15.38 8.28 3.90
CA PRO A 36 15.01 8.39 2.50
C PRO A 36 14.94 7.04 1.78
N GLY A 37 15.88 6.15 2.05
CA GLY A 37 15.88 4.80 1.51
C GLY A 37 14.71 3.96 2.03
N ALA A 38 14.45 4.03 3.35
CA ALA A 38 13.32 3.33 3.97
C ALA A 38 11.97 3.79 3.40
N PHE A 39 11.80 5.09 3.16
CA PHE A 39 10.59 5.64 2.54
C PHE A 39 10.34 5.06 1.16
N LEU A 40 11.33 5.11 0.25
CA LEU A 40 11.20 4.55 -1.10
C LEU A 40 10.98 3.04 -1.09
N ASP A 41 11.72 2.35 -0.24
CA ASP A 41 11.64 0.90 -0.08
C ASP A 41 10.25 0.45 0.38
N GLY A 42 9.58 1.28 1.19
CA GLY A 42 8.21 1.08 1.67
C GLY A 42 7.13 1.10 0.58
N LEU A 43 7.41 1.70 -0.59
CA LEU A 43 6.47 1.79 -1.71
C LEU A 43 6.44 0.53 -2.60
N LEU A 44 7.40 -0.36 -2.44
CA LEU A 44 7.61 -1.55 -3.28
C LEU A 44 7.14 -2.84 -2.57
N PRO A 45 6.94 -3.93 -3.32
CA PRO A 45 6.67 -5.24 -2.72
C PRO A 45 7.71 -5.61 -1.65
N ASP A 46 7.27 -6.28 -0.59
CA ASP A 46 8.16 -6.70 0.51
C ASP A 46 9.08 -7.86 0.11
N ASN A 47 8.70 -8.64 -0.89
CA ASN A 47 9.40 -9.82 -1.35
C ASN A 47 10.44 -9.49 -2.43
N ASP A 48 11.69 -9.87 -2.20
CA ASP A 48 12.79 -9.60 -3.14
C ASP A 48 12.63 -10.35 -4.48
N SER A 49 12.00 -11.53 -4.49
CA SER A 49 11.70 -12.25 -5.75
C SER A 49 10.65 -11.53 -6.59
N GLU A 50 9.67 -10.87 -5.97
CA GLU A 50 8.71 -10.00 -6.66
C GLU A 50 9.38 -8.76 -7.24
N ARG A 51 10.32 -8.16 -6.53
CA ARG A 51 11.10 -7.00 -7.03
C ARG A 51 12.00 -7.40 -8.21
N GLU A 52 12.61 -8.56 -8.15
CA GLU A 52 13.42 -9.05 -9.27
C GLU A 52 12.54 -9.37 -10.50
N ALA A 53 11.38 -9.98 -10.30
CA ALA A 53 10.41 -10.17 -11.37
C ALA A 53 9.92 -8.83 -11.95
N MET A 54 9.68 -7.83 -11.10
CA MET A 54 9.33 -6.46 -11.47
C MET A 54 10.45 -5.80 -12.27
N ARG A 55 11.73 -5.96 -11.85
CA ARG A 55 12.91 -5.47 -12.58
C ARG A 55 12.96 -6.00 -14.00
N LEU A 56 12.83 -7.31 -14.16
CA LEU A 56 12.84 -7.97 -15.47
C LEU A 56 11.65 -7.51 -16.34
N TRP A 57 10.49 -7.35 -15.73
CA TRP A 57 9.27 -6.89 -16.40
C TRP A 57 9.39 -5.45 -16.89
N PHE A 58 9.92 -4.56 -16.07
CA PHE A 58 10.11 -3.14 -16.41
C PHE A 58 11.32 -2.89 -17.31
N GLY A 59 12.22 -3.86 -17.43
CA GLY A 59 13.52 -3.65 -18.07
C GLY A 59 14.40 -2.68 -17.28
N ALA A 60 14.22 -2.63 -15.94
CA ALA A 60 14.97 -1.74 -15.06
C ALA A 60 16.42 -2.24 -14.89
N ALA A 61 17.35 -1.30 -14.65
CA ALA A 61 18.76 -1.61 -14.52
C ALA A 61 19.05 -2.48 -13.28
N SER A 62 18.37 -2.20 -12.18
CA SER A 62 18.46 -2.96 -10.92
C SER A 62 17.12 -3.12 -10.23
N ALA A 63 17.08 -3.90 -9.13
CA ALA A 63 15.94 -3.98 -8.24
C ALA A 63 15.92 -2.88 -7.16
N ASP A 64 16.78 -1.87 -7.30
CA ASP A 64 16.82 -0.69 -6.44
C ASP A 64 15.49 0.11 -6.58
N PRO A 65 14.96 0.66 -5.48
CA PRO A 65 13.76 1.47 -5.52
C PRO A 65 13.78 2.60 -6.54
N LEU A 66 14.91 3.27 -6.75
CA LEU A 66 15.02 4.35 -7.73
C LEU A 66 14.79 3.88 -9.17
N ASP A 67 15.29 2.68 -9.52
CA ASP A 67 15.09 2.11 -10.84
C ASP A 67 13.67 1.57 -11.06
N LEU A 68 13.03 1.04 -10.01
CA LEU A 68 11.72 0.42 -10.10
C LEU A 68 10.55 1.41 -10.04
N LEU A 69 10.71 2.55 -9.35
CA LEU A 69 9.64 3.52 -9.15
C LEU A 69 9.43 4.47 -10.32
N VAL A 70 10.45 4.68 -11.17
CA VAL A 70 10.34 5.60 -12.32
C VAL A 70 9.20 5.18 -13.26
N ALA A 71 8.32 6.14 -13.58
CA ALA A 71 7.14 5.97 -14.43
C ALA A 71 6.18 4.84 -13.95
N THR A 72 6.11 4.62 -12.64
CA THR A 72 5.31 3.58 -12.00
C THR A 72 4.16 4.22 -11.22
N ASP A 73 2.97 3.61 -11.27
CA ASP A 73 1.83 3.99 -10.42
C ASP A 73 2.05 3.43 -9.00
N ALA A 74 2.65 4.25 -8.15
CA ALA A 74 2.93 3.91 -6.76
C ALA A 74 1.77 4.27 -5.81
N THR A 75 1.88 3.84 -4.57
CA THR A 75 0.98 4.27 -3.48
C THR A 75 1.20 5.75 -3.18
N GLY A 76 0.11 6.45 -2.85
CA GLY A 76 0.13 7.86 -2.50
C GLY A 76 0.16 8.81 -3.69
N GLY A 77 0.54 10.06 -3.41
CA GLY A 77 0.48 11.19 -4.34
C GLY A 77 1.73 11.41 -5.19
N LEU A 78 2.79 10.62 -4.97
CA LEU A 78 4.07 10.85 -5.63
C LEU A 78 4.12 10.23 -7.03
N CYS A 79 4.77 10.96 -7.95
CA CYS A 79 5.15 10.47 -9.26
C CYS A 79 6.68 10.55 -9.38
N PHE A 80 7.29 9.47 -9.80
CA PHE A 80 8.75 9.37 -9.93
C PHE A 80 9.15 9.51 -11.39
N THR A 81 10.07 10.44 -11.68
CA THR A 81 10.61 10.69 -13.02
C THR A 81 12.13 10.64 -12.98
N SER A 82 12.74 10.26 -14.09
CA SER A 82 14.20 10.24 -14.24
C SER A 82 14.82 11.58 -14.66
N VAL A 83 13.99 12.60 -14.88
CA VAL A 83 14.40 13.94 -15.32
C VAL A 83 13.83 15.00 -14.36
N PRO A 84 14.58 16.10 -14.10
CA PRO A 84 14.17 17.13 -13.14
C PRO A 84 12.87 17.86 -13.53
N GLU A 85 12.64 18.06 -14.82
CA GLU A 85 11.39 18.66 -15.29
C GLU A 85 10.40 17.55 -15.65
N PRO A 86 9.17 17.60 -15.12
CA PRO A 86 8.12 16.73 -15.59
C PRO A 86 7.78 17.13 -17.02
N GLY A 87 8.51 16.56 -17.98
CA GLY A 87 8.04 16.50 -19.35
C GLY A 87 6.64 15.89 -19.31
N GLU A 88 5.76 16.27 -20.24
CA GLU A 88 4.46 15.62 -20.37
C GLU A 88 4.67 14.12 -20.28
N ILE A 89 4.07 13.49 -19.26
CA ILE A 89 4.03 12.03 -19.16
C ILE A 89 3.57 11.56 -20.54
N ALA A 90 4.43 10.87 -21.27
CA ALA A 90 4.23 10.53 -22.67
C ALA A 90 2.79 10.04 -22.86
N SER A 91 2.09 10.59 -23.86
CA SER A 91 0.68 10.30 -24.12
C SER A 91 0.44 8.79 -24.23
N GLN A 92 0.11 8.19 -23.10
CA GLN A 92 -0.23 6.78 -23.04
C GLN A 92 -1.75 6.66 -23.08
N ALA A 93 -2.28 5.94 -24.08
CA ALA A 93 -3.70 5.63 -24.15
C ALA A 93 -4.11 4.66 -23.02
N ARG A 94 -5.38 4.75 -22.59
CA ARG A 94 -5.97 3.70 -21.75
C ARG A 94 -6.03 2.38 -22.51
N GLU A 95 -5.64 1.34 -21.84
CA GLU A 95 -5.69 -0.01 -22.37
C GLU A 95 -6.70 -0.85 -21.61
N PHE A 96 -7.76 -1.27 -22.31
CA PHE A 96 -8.80 -2.09 -21.70
C PHE A 96 -8.31 -3.48 -21.36
N ALA A 97 -8.51 -3.86 -20.09
CA ALA A 97 -8.25 -5.19 -19.60
C ALA A 97 -9.43 -6.10 -19.92
N ARG A 98 -9.20 -7.14 -20.75
CA ARG A 98 -10.24 -8.13 -21.05
C ARG A 98 -10.47 -9.01 -19.85
N GLU A 99 -11.72 -9.38 -19.56
CA GLU A 99 -12.07 -10.29 -18.46
C GLU A 99 -11.24 -11.57 -18.45
N LYS A 100 -10.94 -12.12 -19.63
CA LYS A 100 -10.09 -13.30 -19.78
C LYS A 100 -8.66 -13.06 -19.26
N ASP A 101 -8.08 -11.90 -19.53
CA ASP A 101 -6.70 -11.59 -19.13
C ASP A 101 -6.65 -11.38 -17.61
N ILE A 102 -7.65 -10.72 -17.03
CA ILE A 102 -7.80 -10.58 -15.58
C ILE A 102 -7.97 -11.97 -14.94
N ALA A 103 -8.85 -12.83 -15.48
CA ALA A 103 -9.07 -14.17 -14.96
C ALA A 103 -7.77 -15.01 -14.96
N ILE A 104 -6.99 -14.96 -16.04
CA ILE A 104 -5.69 -15.64 -16.12
C ILE A 104 -4.74 -15.11 -15.02
N LYS A 105 -4.71 -13.80 -14.78
CA LYS A 105 -3.86 -13.19 -13.76
C LYS A 105 -4.29 -13.62 -12.36
N VAL A 106 -5.58 -13.59 -12.05
CA VAL A 106 -6.15 -14.09 -10.79
C VAL A 106 -5.80 -15.57 -10.58
N TYR A 107 -6.01 -16.41 -11.60
CA TYR A 107 -5.69 -17.83 -11.56
C TYR A 107 -4.21 -18.09 -11.23
N ARG A 108 -3.29 -17.41 -11.92
CA ARG A 108 -1.84 -17.59 -11.74
C ARG A 108 -1.39 -17.15 -10.36
N LEU A 109 -1.77 -15.94 -9.94
CA LEU A 109 -1.41 -15.42 -8.62
C LEU A 109 -1.98 -16.26 -7.48
N GLY A 110 -3.22 -16.74 -7.61
CA GLY A 110 -3.84 -17.64 -6.63
C GLY A 110 -3.12 -18.99 -6.47
N ARG A 111 -2.17 -19.29 -7.35
CA ARG A 111 -1.33 -20.50 -7.34
C ARG A 111 0.16 -20.19 -7.12
N GLY A 112 0.46 -19.05 -6.52
CA GLY A 112 1.81 -18.69 -6.12
C GLY A 112 2.73 -18.21 -7.25
N TRP A 113 2.18 -17.86 -8.43
CA TRP A 113 2.99 -17.21 -9.46
C TRP A 113 3.24 -15.76 -9.09
N THR A 114 4.33 -15.18 -9.60
CA THR A 114 4.60 -13.77 -9.37
C THR A 114 3.64 -12.87 -10.13
N THR A 115 3.44 -11.66 -9.64
CA THR A 115 2.61 -10.63 -10.28
C THR A 115 3.08 -10.30 -11.70
N TRP A 116 4.36 -10.46 -11.97
CA TRP A 116 5.04 -9.96 -13.17
C TRP A 116 5.37 -11.03 -14.21
N GLN A 117 4.77 -12.22 -14.12
CA GLN A 117 4.99 -13.35 -15.07
C GLN A 117 3.93 -13.47 -16.18
N SER A 118 3.10 -12.48 -16.43
CA SER A 118 2.13 -12.52 -17.52
C SER A 118 2.69 -11.93 -18.82
N ASP A 119 2.18 -12.33 -19.99
CA ASP A 119 2.59 -11.79 -21.30
C ASP A 119 2.17 -10.33 -21.55
N ASP A 120 1.57 -9.71 -20.56
CA ASP A 120 1.03 -8.36 -20.63
C ASP A 120 2.03 -7.34 -20.08
N ARG A 121 2.86 -6.78 -20.96
CA ARG A 121 3.94 -5.82 -20.64
C ARG A 121 3.48 -4.37 -20.43
N ARG A 122 2.19 -4.13 -20.18
CA ARG A 122 1.63 -2.78 -20.30
C ARG A 122 1.33 -2.10 -18.98
N SER A 123 1.12 -2.85 -17.89
CA SER A 123 0.86 -2.27 -16.58
C SER A 123 2.16 -1.99 -15.82
N ARG A 124 2.28 -0.77 -15.26
CA ARG A 124 3.38 -0.40 -14.36
C ARG A 124 2.78 0.16 -13.08
N PHE A 125 2.84 -0.61 -12.01
CA PHE A 125 2.39 -0.21 -10.68
C PHE A 125 3.35 -0.77 -9.62
N ALA A 126 3.39 -0.11 -8.46
CA ALA A 126 4.09 -0.60 -7.28
C ALA A 126 3.11 -0.62 -6.11
N LEU A 127 2.93 -1.78 -5.51
CA LEU A 127 2.09 -1.99 -4.34
C LEU A 127 2.88 -2.69 -3.25
N ALA A 128 2.93 -2.10 -2.09
CA ALA A 128 3.59 -2.67 -0.91
C ALA A 128 2.90 -3.96 -0.43
N GLY A 129 3.62 -4.76 0.35
CA GLY A 129 3.15 -5.99 0.98
C GLY A 129 3.65 -7.26 0.33
N SER A 130 3.38 -8.40 0.97
CA SER A 130 3.92 -9.72 0.62
C SER A 130 2.96 -10.59 -0.19
N GLN A 131 1.63 -10.36 -0.09
CA GLN A 131 0.63 -11.11 -0.83
C GLN A 131 0.63 -10.71 -2.31
N GLY A 132 0.55 -11.69 -3.22
CA GLY A 132 0.36 -11.46 -4.65
C GLY A 132 -0.91 -10.65 -4.92
N LYS A 133 -0.76 -9.53 -5.62
CA LYS A 133 -1.85 -8.61 -5.94
C LYS A 133 -1.52 -7.84 -7.22
N PHE A 134 -2.52 -7.25 -7.83
CA PHE A 134 -2.31 -6.35 -8.97
C PHE A 134 -3.32 -5.21 -8.96
N ALA A 135 -3.03 -4.19 -9.75
CA ALA A 135 -3.83 -2.98 -9.83
C ALA A 135 -4.61 -2.90 -11.14
N LEU A 136 -5.80 -2.31 -11.07
CA LEU A 136 -6.64 -1.97 -12.22
C LEU A 136 -7.21 -0.55 -12.06
N GLU A 137 -7.41 0.13 -13.18
CA GLU A 137 -8.24 1.34 -13.22
C GLU A 137 -9.67 0.95 -13.59
N ARG A 138 -10.67 1.53 -12.92
CA ARG A 138 -12.07 1.45 -13.33
C ARG A 138 -12.41 2.70 -14.11
N PHE A 139 -12.64 2.57 -15.41
CA PHE A 139 -12.99 3.67 -16.28
C PHE A 139 -14.21 3.31 -17.14
N ASP A 140 -15.22 4.14 -17.10
CA ASP A 140 -16.46 3.97 -17.88
C ASP A 140 -17.03 2.54 -17.78
N ASP A 141 -17.18 2.07 -16.54
CA ASP A 141 -17.65 0.72 -16.19
C ASP A 141 -16.84 -0.46 -16.75
N ARG A 142 -15.64 -0.20 -17.25
CA ARG A 142 -14.71 -1.21 -17.73
C ARG A 142 -13.39 -1.18 -16.96
N TRP A 143 -12.70 -2.30 -16.95
CA TRP A 143 -11.37 -2.40 -16.40
C TRP A 143 -10.32 -2.00 -17.43
N THR A 144 -9.29 -1.27 -16.98
CA THR A 144 -8.12 -0.91 -17.76
C THR A 144 -6.85 -1.22 -16.99
N TRP A 145 -5.77 -1.47 -17.71
CA TRP A 145 -4.44 -1.63 -17.14
C TRP A 145 -3.88 -0.25 -16.77
N PRO A 146 -3.40 -0.06 -15.52
CA PRO A 146 -2.87 1.24 -15.10
C PRO A 146 -1.54 1.55 -15.77
N ASN A 147 -1.30 2.84 -15.96
CA ASN A 147 -0.03 3.39 -16.39
C ASN A 147 0.23 4.74 -15.71
N ALA A 148 1.38 5.38 -15.99
CA ALA A 148 1.74 6.64 -15.34
C ALA A 148 0.69 7.75 -15.49
N LYS A 149 0.01 7.82 -16.67
CA LYS A 149 -1.02 8.80 -16.96
C LYS A 149 -2.40 8.41 -16.44
N HIS A 150 -2.71 7.12 -16.41
CA HIS A 150 -3.97 6.55 -15.97
C HIS A 150 -3.72 5.63 -14.77
N PRO A 151 -3.67 6.20 -13.55
CA PRO A 151 -3.36 5.43 -12.37
C PRO A 151 -4.48 4.46 -12.00
N SER A 152 -4.14 3.41 -11.29
CA SER A 152 -5.11 2.44 -10.79
C SER A 152 -6.07 3.07 -9.79
N THR A 153 -7.30 2.58 -9.78
CA THR A 153 -8.33 2.94 -8.80
C THR A 153 -8.69 1.78 -7.87
N HIS A 154 -8.27 0.56 -8.22
CA HIS A 154 -8.57 -0.64 -7.46
C HIS A 154 -7.34 -1.55 -7.36
N ILE A 155 -7.30 -2.31 -6.27
CA ILE A 155 -6.35 -3.41 -6.06
C ILE A 155 -7.14 -4.70 -6.07
N VAL A 156 -6.64 -5.70 -6.80
CA VAL A 156 -7.21 -7.05 -6.88
C VAL A 156 -6.29 -8.00 -6.14
N LYS A 157 -6.82 -8.70 -5.14
CA LYS A 157 -6.14 -9.72 -4.36
C LYS A 157 -6.76 -11.09 -4.67
N PRO A 158 -6.06 -11.94 -5.40
CA PRO A 158 -6.47 -13.32 -5.65
C PRO A 158 -6.51 -14.16 -4.36
N PRO A 159 -7.10 -15.37 -4.40
CA PRO A 159 -7.02 -16.30 -3.29
C PRO A 159 -5.55 -16.58 -2.93
N HIS A 160 -5.28 -16.79 -1.65
CA HIS A 160 -3.95 -17.20 -1.22
C HIS A 160 -3.78 -18.72 -1.44
N GLU A 161 -2.63 -19.16 -1.97
CA GLU A 161 -2.40 -20.58 -2.30
C GLU A 161 -2.51 -21.54 -1.09
N ARG A 162 -2.12 -21.08 0.11
CA ARG A 162 -2.16 -21.87 1.37
C ARG A 162 -3.44 -21.68 2.17
N PHE A 163 -4.03 -20.50 2.13
CA PHE A 163 -5.14 -20.13 3.01
C PHE A 163 -6.43 -20.05 2.19
N CYS A 164 -7.22 -21.10 2.28
CA CYS A 164 -8.46 -21.21 1.53
C CYS A 164 -9.45 -20.10 1.92
N GLY A 165 -10.10 -19.50 0.91
CA GLY A 165 -11.18 -18.55 1.12
C GLY A 165 -10.75 -17.15 1.57
N THR A 166 -9.47 -16.77 1.44
CA THR A 166 -8.97 -15.45 1.84
C THR A 166 -9.81 -14.28 1.31
N PRO A 167 -10.29 -14.25 0.04
CA PRO A 167 -11.13 -13.14 -0.43
C PRO A 167 -12.42 -12.97 0.37
N LEU A 168 -13.07 -14.08 0.73
CA LEU A 168 -14.33 -14.05 1.49
C LEU A 168 -14.09 -13.69 2.96
N VAL A 169 -13.01 -14.16 3.56
CA VAL A 169 -12.66 -13.86 4.95
C VAL A 169 -12.29 -12.39 5.09
N GLU A 170 -11.52 -11.83 4.13
CA GLU A 170 -11.18 -10.41 4.13
C GLU A 170 -12.43 -9.54 3.97
N ASP A 171 -13.30 -9.85 2.99
CA ASP A 171 -14.55 -9.14 2.77
C ASP A 171 -15.47 -9.16 3.99
N ALA A 172 -15.65 -10.33 4.61
CA ALA A 172 -16.46 -10.48 5.83
C ALA A 172 -15.86 -9.70 7.01
N THR A 173 -14.53 -9.67 7.13
CA THR A 173 -13.85 -8.92 8.20
C THR A 173 -14.03 -7.41 8.00
N MET A 174 -13.87 -6.92 6.77
CA MET A 174 -14.08 -5.52 6.42
C MET A 174 -15.55 -5.10 6.59
N TYR A 175 -16.49 -5.96 6.19
CA TYR A 175 -17.92 -5.74 6.44
C TYR A 175 -18.23 -5.62 7.94
N LEU A 176 -17.67 -6.51 8.77
CA LEU A 176 -17.81 -6.45 10.22
C LEU A 176 -17.25 -5.15 10.80
N ALA A 177 -16.10 -4.71 10.32
CA ALA A 177 -15.49 -3.44 10.74
C ALA A 177 -16.42 -2.25 10.45
N ALA A 178 -16.99 -2.20 9.24
CA ALA A 178 -17.96 -1.18 8.86
C ALA A 178 -19.23 -1.24 9.76
N ALA A 179 -19.74 -2.44 10.04
CA ALA A 179 -20.88 -2.64 10.93
C ALA A 179 -20.58 -2.21 12.39
N CYS A 180 -19.31 -2.26 12.82
CA CYS A 180 -18.85 -1.71 14.09
C CYS A 180 -18.64 -0.18 14.08
N GLY A 181 -18.90 0.49 12.95
CA GLY A 181 -18.80 1.94 12.82
C GLY A 181 -17.38 2.47 12.56
N LEU A 182 -16.47 1.62 12.07
CA LEU A 182 -15.17 2.07 11.59
C LEU A 182 -15.31 2.64 10.17
N ASP A 183 -14.49 3.62 9.86
CA ASP A 183 -14.24 4.02 8.48
C ASP A 183 -13.37 2.95 7.81
N VAL A 184 -13.83 2.38 6.69
CA VAL A 184 -13.20 1.26 6.02
C VAL A 184 -13.03 1.53 4.52
N ALA A 185 -11.96 1.00 3.92
CA ALA A 185 -11.81 1.02 2.48
C ALA A 185 -12.95 0.24 1.81
N ARG A 186 -13.54 0.79 0.75
CA ARG A 186 -14.64 0.14 0.02
C ARG A 186 -14.12 -1.09 -0.70
N SER A 187 -14.81 -2.19 -0.56
CA SER A 187 -14.36 -3.46 -1.13
C SER A 187 -15.53 -4.38 -1.47
N PHE A 188 -15.25 -5.38 -2.27
CA PHE A 188 -16.19 -6.42 -2.65
C PHE A 188 -15.46 -7.66 -3.18
N VAL A 189 -16.13 -8.80 -3.14
CA VAL A 189 -15.64 -10.02 -3.81
C VAL A 189 -16.22 -10.09 -5.22
N ARG A 190 -15.37 -10.43 -6.19
CA ARG A 190 -15.77 -10.63 -7.59
C ARG A 190 -15.17 -11.91 -8.15
N SER A 191 -15.96 -12.63 -8.96
CA SER A 191 -15.48 -13.76 -9.73
C SER A 191 -14.81 -13.29 -11.04
N PHE A 192 -13.64 -13.86 -11.30
CA PHE A 192 -12.91 -13.72 -12.55
C PHE A 192 -12.63 -15.13 -13.08
N GLY A 193 -13.43 -15.58 -14.04
CA GLY A 193 -13.48 -16.99 -14.43
C GLY A 193 -14.02 -17.85 -13.28
N GLU A 194 -13.28 -18.88 -12.89
CA GLU A 194 -13.64 -19.81 -11.81
C GLU A 194 -13.17 -19.36 -10.42
N ASP A 195 -12.20 -18.44 -10.36
CA ASP A 195 -11.63 -17.96 -9.11
C ASP A 195 -12.32 -16.67 -8.64
N GLN A 196 -12.50 -16.54 -7.33
CA GLN A 196 -12.95 -15.31 -6.68
C GLN A 196 -11.75 -14.50 -6.21
N ALA A 197 -11.79 -13.19 -6.39
CA ALA A 197 -10.80 -12.27 -5.87
C ALA A 197 -11.46 -11.20 -4.99
N TYR A 198 -10.77 -10.75 -3.97
CA TYR A 198 -11.12 -9.55 -3.21
C TYR A 198 -10.66 -8.33 -3.99
N VAL A 199 -11.55 -7.36 -4.16
CA VAL A 199 -11.31 -6.13 -4.90
C VAL A 199 -11.55 -4.97 -3.94
N VAL A 200 -10.54 -4.11 -3.77
CA VAL A 200 -10.64 -2.95 -2.89
C VAL A 200 -10.40 -1.66 -3.67
N GLU A 201 -11.27 -0.66 -3.46
CA GLU A 201 -11.07 0.69 -3.98
C GLU A 201 -9.88 1.35 -3.28
N ARG A 202 -9.03 1.99 -4.05
CA ARG A 202 -7.90 2.76 -3.52
C ARG A 202 -8.39 4.06 -2.92
N PHE A 203 -8.28 4.21 -1.61
CA PHE A 203 -8.63 5.43 -0.88
C PHE A 203 -7.65 6.60 -1.14
N ASP A 204 -6.48 6.31 -1.69
CA ASP A 204 -5.48 7.28 -2.12
C ASP A 204 -5.69 7.75 -3.58
N ARG A 205 -6.88 7.53 -4.11
CA ARG A 205 -7.32 7.95 -5.44
C ARG A 205 -8.70 8.60 -5.37
N GLU A 206 -8.87 9.70 -6.10
CA GLU A 206 -10.17 10.37 -6.28
C GLU A 206 -10.48 10.44 -7.76
N VAL A 207 -11.64 9.88 -8.14
CA VAL A 207 -12.10 9.90 -9.53
C VAL A 207 -12.94 11.15 -9.73
N CYS A 208 -12.46 12.08 -10.56
CA CYS A 208 -13.16 13.30 -10.89
C CYS A 208 -14.30 13.06 -11.90
N ALA A 209 -15.22 14.01 -12.01
CA ALA A 209 -16.37 13.93 -12.91
C ALA A 209 -15.98 13.83 -14.41
N ASP A 210 -14.80 14.31 -14.78
CA ASP A 210 -14.24 14.21 -16.13
C ASP A 210 -13.50 12.90 -16.40
N GLY A 211 -13.48 12.00 -15.42
CA GLY A 211 -12.77 10.70 -15.49
C GLY A 211 -11.26 10.80 -15.26
N GLN A 212 -10.75 11.95 -14.81
CA GLN A 212 -9.39 12.04 -14.29
C GLN A 212 -9.30 11.39 -12.93
N VAL A 213 -8.14 10.80 -12.62
CA VAL A 213 -7.85 10.21 -11.31
C VAL A 213 -6.79 11.05 -10.63
N LEU A 214 -7.18 11.72 -9.54
CA LEU A 214 -6.26 12.45 -8.69
C LEU A 214 -5.61 11.50 -7.68
N ARG A 215 -4.33 11.72 -7.42
CA ARG A 215 -3.58 11.00 -6.38
C ARG A 215 -3.63 11.78 -5.08
N ILE A 216 -3.97 11.11 -4.00
CA ILE A 216 -3.95 11.65 -2.64
C ILE A 216 -2.72 11.10 -1.94
N HIS A 217 -1.92 11.97 -1.35
CA HIS A 217 -0.69 11.51 -0.72
C HIS A 217 -0.96 10.79 0.59
N VAL A 218 -0.36 9.60 0.73
CA VAL A 218 -0.45 8.75 1.92
C VAL A 218 0.90 8.11 2.21
N GLU A 219 1.11 7.79 3.47
CA GLU A 219 2.22 6.96 3.93
C GLU A 219 1.77 6.01 5.02
N ASP A 220 2.39 4.84 5.12
CA ASP A 220 2.15 3.91 6.23
C ASP A 220 2.98 4.28 7.48
N PHE A 221 2.65 3.67 8.63
CA PHE A 221 3.35 3.99 9.87
C PHE A 221 4.83 3.61 9.85
N THR A 222 5.25 2.64 9.04
CA THR A 222 6.68 2.34 8.91
C THR A 222 7.41 3.46 8.18
N GLN A 223 6.81 4.00 7.11
CA GLN A 223 7.33 5.15 6.39
C GLN A 223 7.36 6.40 7.29
N ALA A 224 6.25 6.68 7.98
CA ALA A 224 6.15 7.82 8.89
C ALA A 224 7.17 7.79 10.05
N LEU A 225 7.57 6.59 10.48
CA LEU A 225 8.59 6.37 11.51
C LEU A 225 10.02 6.22 10.94
N GLY A 226 10.21 6.23 9.61
CA GLY A 226 11.51 5.99 8.99
C GLY A 226 12.03 4.56 9.18
N ILE A 227 11.14 3.58 9.33
CA ILE A 227 11.46 2.19 9.63
C ILE A 227 11.49 1.37 8.33
N SER A 228 12.54 0.55 8.15
CA SER A 228 12.66 -0.37 7.02
C SER A 228 11.49 -1.36 6.94
N ARG A 229 11.05 -1.71 5.73
CA ARG A 229 10.02 -2.73 5.45
C ARG A 229 10.27 -4.07 6.16
N HIS A 230 11.53 -4.44 6.37
CA HIS A 230 11.92 -5.68 7.07
C HIS A 230 11.58 -5.65 8.55
N ALA A 231 11.45 -4.46 9.13
CA ALA A 231 11.12 -4.23 10.53
C ALA A 231 9.64 -3.88 10.77
N LYS A 232 8.74 -4.12 9.79
CA LYS A 232 7.31 -3.78 9.90
C LYS A 232 6.61 -4.37 11.12
N TYR A 233 7.08 -5.52 11.62
CA TYR A 233 6.59 -6.17 12.84
C TYR A 233 7.27 -5.67 14.12
N SER A 234 8.26 -4.78 14.04
CA SER A 234 8.89 -4.17 15.21
C SER A 234 8.13 -2.95 15.74
N VAL A 235 7.19 -2.41 14.95
CA VAL A 235 6.37 -1.26 15.36
C VAL A 235 5.41 -1.70 16.46
N ALA A 236 5.62 -1.19 17.68
CA ALA A 236 4.71 -1.42 18.78
C ALA A 236 3.59 -0.37 18.82
N ALA A 237 2.50 -0.69 19.54
CA ALA A 237 1.41 0.28 19.74
C ALA A 237 1.88 1.57 20.42
N ALA A 238 2.94 1.51 21.24
CA ALA A 238 3.53 2.69 21.88
C ALA A 238 4.19 3.63 20.86
N ASP A 239 4.84 3.09 19.82
CA ASP A 239 5.48 3.88 18.77
C ASP A 239 4.43 4.59 17.91
N ALA A 240 3.39 3.87 17.50
CA ALA A 240 2.25 4.44 16.79
C ALA A 240 1.53 5.52 17.60
N PHE A 241 1.33 5.27 18.90
CA PHE A 241 0.75 6.26 19.81
C PHE A 241 1.61 7.53 19.90
N ALA A 242 2.93 7.39 20.05
CA ALA A 242 3.86 8.52 20.13
C ALA A 242 3.87 9.33 18.83
N LEU A 243 3.91 8.65 17.67
CA LEU A 243 3.80 9.27 16.35
C LEU A 243 2.53 10.14 16.26
N LEU A 244 1.36 9.52 16.47
CA LEU A 244 0.07 10.20 16.31
C LEU A 244 -0.11 11.35 17.31
N LYS A 245 0.27 11.14 18.57
CA LYS A 245 0.17 12.16 19.64
C LYS A 245 1.00 13.41 19.34
N GLY A 246 2.11 13.26 18.60
CA GLY A 246 2.98 14.38 18.21
C GLY A 246 2.38 15.32 17.16
N LEU A 247 1.30 14.90 16.48
CA LEU A 247 0.66 15.68 15.43
C LEU A 247 -0.33 16.71 15.99
N SER A 248 -0.64 17.76 15.23
CA SER A 248 -1.49 18.88 15.64
C SER A 248 -2.88 18.46 16.13
N ASN A 249 -3.49 17.45 15.47
CA ASN A 249 -4.78 16.85 15.83
C ASN A 249 -4.65 15.48 16.53
N GLY A 250 -3.49 15.22 17.16
CA GLY A 250 -3.07 13.93 17.66
C GLY A 250 -4.09 13.23 18.57
N ARG A 251 -4.84 13.98 19.40
CA ARG A 251 -5.89 13.40 20.26
C ARG A 251 -6.99 12.70 19.44
N SER A 252 -7.40 13.29 18.33
CA SER A 252 -8.40 12.69 17.44
C SER A 252 -7.82 11.47 16.71
N LEU A 253 -6.61 11.61 16.15
CA LEU A 253 -5.93 10.53 15.44
C LEU A 253 -5.71 9.30 16.33
N VAL A 254 -5.23 9.49 17.55
CA VAL A 254 -5.06 8.41 18.53
C VAL A 254 -6.39 7.69 18.79
N ARG A 255 -7.48 8.44 18.97
CA ARG A 255 -8.81 7.84 19.23
C ARG A 255 -9.29 6.99 18.05
N GLU A 256 -9.18 7.49 16.84
CA GLU A 256 -9.65 6.76 15.65
C GLU A 256 -8.74 5.56 15.36
N TRP A 257 -7.42 5.72 15.46
CA TRP A 257 -6.49 4.61 15.33
C TRP A 257 -6.70 3.53 16.41
N ALA A 258 -6.96 3.92 17.65
CA ALA A 258 -7.24 2.96 18.72
C ALA A 258 -8.46 2.08 18.42
N LYS A 259 -9.49 2.61 17.73
CA LYS A 259 -10.63 1.79 17.28
C LYS A 259 -10.18 0.72 16.28
N GLN A 260 -9.34 1.09 15.30
CA GLN A 260 -8.78 0.14 14.32
C GLN A 260 -7.91 -0.93 15.01
N LEU A 261 -7.06 -0.53 15.95
CA LEU A 261 -6.20 -1.45 16.71
C LEU A 261 -7.03 -2.43 17.55
N VAL A 262 -8.03 -1.94 18.27
CA VAL A 262 -8.94 -2.77 19.08
C VAL A 262 -9.72 -3.72 18.20
N PHE A 263 -10.26 -3.26 17.07
CA PHE A 263 -10.96 -4.11 16.12
C PHE A 263 -10.07 -5.24 15.61
N ASN A 264 -8.87 -4.92 15.11
CA ASN A 264 -7.92 -5.90 14.61
C ASN A 264 -7.56 -6.95 15.67
N THR A 265 -7.41 -6.50 16.92
CA THR A 265 -7.13 -7.39 18.06
C THR A 265 -8.30 -8.34 18.35
N LEU A 266 -9.52 -7.81 18.40
CA LEU A 266 -10.71 -8.57 18.75
C LEU A 266 -11.13 -9.54 17.65
N VAL A 267 -11.00 -9.15 16.37
CA VAL A 267 -11.34 -10.03 15.24
C VAL A 267 -10.28 -11.10 15.00
N GLY A 268 -9.13 -11.01 15.67
CA GLY A 268 -8.03 -11.96 15.52
C GLY A 268 -7.22 -11.75 14.23
N ASN A 269 -7.05 -10.50 13.81
CA ASN A 269 -6.10 -10.15 12.76
C ASN A 269 -4.69 -10.11 13.35
N CYS A 270 -3.97 -11.22 13.25
CA CYS A 270 -2.60 -11.33 13.74
C CYS A 270 -1.54 -10.83 12.76
N ASP A 271 -1.94 -10.21 11.64
CA ASP A 271 -1.04 -9.59 10.65
C ASP A 271 -1.19 -8.05 10.57
N ALA A 272 -1.89 -7.42 11.51
CA ALA A 272 -2.06 -5.97 11.57
C ALA A 272 -0.78 -5.25 12.02
N HIS A 273 0.23 -5.22 11.17
CA HIS A 273 1.54 -4.60 11.41
C HIS A 273 1.59 -3.11 11.02
N GLY A 274 2.75 -2.44 11.20
CA GLY A 274 2.91 -1.02 10.95
C GLY A 274 2.51 -0.55 9.55
N LYS A 275 2.61 -1.41 8.52
CA LYS A 275 2.20 -1.08 7.14
C LYS A 275 0.69 -1.18 6.88
N ASN A 276 -0.10 -1.68 7.83
CA ASN A 276 -1.56 -1.79 7.71
C ASN A 276 -2.31 -0.58 8.32
N TYR A 277 -1.57 0.44 8.74
CA TYR A 277 -2.10 1.73 9.20
C TYR A 277 -1.43 2.84 8.41
N SER A 278 -2.21 3.74 7.85
CA SER A 278 -1.70 4.82 7.01
C SER A 278 -2.29 6.18 7.38
N LEU A 279 -1.58 7.21 6.99
CA LEU A 279 -1.95 8.62 7.18
C LEU A 279 -2.08 9.31 5.82
N PHE A 280 -3.11 10.12 5.67
CA PHE A 280 -3.17 11.13 4.61
C PHE A 280 -2.31 12.32 4.99
N LEU A 281 -1.43 12.75 4.11
CA LEU A 281 -0.70 14.00 4.22
C LEU A 281 -1.35 14.99 3.24
N ARG A 282 -2.00 16.02 3.78
CA ARG A 282 -2.76 16.97 2.96
C ARG A 282 -1.88 18.16 2.55
N PRO A 283 -2.19 18.80 1.41
CA PRO A 283 -1.43 19.97 0.95
C PRO A 283 -1.45 21.17 1.90
N ASP A 284 -2.45 21.26 2.77
CA ASP A 284 -2.57 22.30 3.81
C ASP A 284 -1.77 21.99 5.08
N GLY A 285 -1.02 20.87 5.08
CA GLY A 285 -0.23 20.39 6.21
C GLY A 285 -1.04 19.63 7.26
N SER A 286 -2.34 19.43 7.06
CA SER A 286 -3.13 18.56 7.94
C SER A 286 -2.84 17.09 7.67
N VAL A 287 -2.99 16.29 8.74
CA VAL A 287 -2.80 14.84 8.69
C VAL A 287 -4.06 14.17 9.18
N ASP A 288 -4.58 13.21 8.38
CA ASP A 288 -5.74 12.41 8.75
C ASP A 288 -5.39 10.93 8.78
N LEU A 289 -6.12 10.13 9.58
CA LEU A 289 -6.00 8.69 9.54
C LEU A 289 -6.70 8.15 8.29
N CYS A 290 -6.06 7.22 7.57
CA CYS A 290 -6.71 6.53 6.46
C CYS A 290 -7.78 5.54 6.97
N PRO A 291 -8.78 5.21 6.14
CA PRO A 291 -9.72 4.13 6.43
C PRO A 291 -9.00 2.85 6.79
N LEU A 292 -9.64 1.98 7.58
CA LEU A 292 -9.14 0.63 7.81
C LEU A 292 -9.06 -0.14 6.47
N TYR A 293 -7.97 -0.82 6.22
CA TYR A 293 -7.74 -1.67 5.05
C TYR A 293 -6.90 -2.89 5.44
N ASP A 294 -6.89 -3.90 4.59
CA ASP A 294 -6.09 -5.11 4.80
C ASP A 294 -6.39 -5.81 6.14
N ALA A 295 -7.66 -5.73 6.59
CA ALA A 295 -8.10 -6.39 7.81
C ALA A 295 -8.63 -7.78 7.50
N LEU A 296 -7.99 -8.79 8.08
CA LEU A 296 -8.25 -10.20 7.82
C LEU A 296 -8.23 -10.98 9.13
N CYS A 297 -9.33 -11.68 9.45
CA CYS A 297 -9.35 -12.60 10.58
C CYS A 297 -8.41 -13.79 10.30
N THR A 298 -7.13 -13.68 10.65
CA THR A 298 -6.13 -14.74 10.38
C THR A 298 -6.37 -15.98 11.22
N ARG A 299 -7.10 -15.87 12.33
CA ARG A 299 -7.39 -16.96 13.26
C ARG A 299 -8.37 -18.01 12.74
N VAL A 300 -8.96 -17.79 11.55
CA VAL A 300 -9.76 -18.83 10.88
C VAL A 300 -8.90 -20.00 10.38
N TRP A 301 -7.60 -19.78 10.18
CA TRP A 301 -6.64 -20.84 9.82
C TRP A 301 -5.80 -21.23 11.03
N GLN A 302 -5.82 -22.51 11.39
CA GLN A 302 -5.15 -23.04 12.59
C GLN A 302 -3.63 -22.92 12.54
N GLU A 303 -3.04 -22.93 11.36
CA GLU A 303 -1.61 -22.83 11.12
C GLU A 303 -1.04 -21.42 11.23
N THR A 304 -1.89 -20.40 11.38
CA THR A 304 -1.43 -19.02 11.55
C THR A 304 -1.03 -18.73 12.99
N SER A 305 -0.12 -17.75 13.14
CA SER A 305 0.30 -17.28 14.47
C SER A 305 -0.88 -16.70 15.25
N ASP A 306 -0.88 -16.83 16.57
CA ASP A 306 -1.78 -16.15 17.50
C ASP A 306 -1.15 -14.89 18.11
N LEU A 307 0.05 -14.53 17.65
CA LEU A 307 0.75 -13.33 18.12
C LEU A 307 0.26 -12.11 17.37
N LEU A 308 -0.02 -11.05 18.12
CA LEU A 308 -0.33 -9.74 17.55
C LEU A 308 0.89 -9.21 16.80
N ALA A 309 0.69 -8.78 15.56
CA ALA A 309 1.74 -8.15 14.75
C ALA A 309 2.22 -6.83 15.35
N MET A 310 1.34 -6.10 16.05
CA MET A 310 1.65 -4.88 16.80
C MET A 310 1.45 -5.15 18.30
N PRO A 311 2.52 -5.35 19.08
CA PRO A 311 2.41 -5.60 20.52
C PRO A 311 1.80 -4.40 21.27
N ILE A 312 0.90 -4.69 22.24
CA ILE A 312 0.25 -3.69 23.08
C ILE A 312 0.80 -3.82 24.50
N ASN A 313 1.46 -2.78 25.00
CA ASN A 313 2.09 -2.78 26.33
C ASN A 313 2.94 -4.05 26.60
N SER A 314 3.79 -4.40 25.63
CA SER A 314 4.63 -5.61 25.62
C SER A 314 3.86 -6.95 25.58
N LYS A 315 2.54 -6.93 25.56
CA LYS A 315 1.70 -8.13 25.37
C LYS A 315 1.62 -8.48 23.89
N LYS A 316 1.80 -9.76 23.60
CA LYS A 316 1.85 -10.26 22.24
C LYS A 316 0.63 -11.11 21.85
N ARG A 317 -0.30 -11.37 22.79
CA ARG A 317 -1.53 -12.11 22.52
C ARG A 317 -2.75 -11.34 23.02
N ALA A 318 -3.85 -11.42 22.27
CA ALA A 318 -5.12 -10.81 22.67
C ALA A 318 -5.61 -11.35 24.03
N SER A 319 -5.33 -12.62 24.35
CA SER A 319 -5.67 -13.25 25.62
C SER A 319 -4.88 -12.71 26.83
N GLU A 320 -3.86 -11.90 26.60
CA GLU A 320 -3.03 -11.30 27.66
C GLU A 320 -3.46 -9.87 27.99
N LEU A 321 -4.35 -9.28 27.18
CA LEU A 321 -4.90 -7.94 27.34
C LEU A 321 -6.12 -7.94 28.25
#